data_841d84c0fccbd64c07c569dbd1b6534b
#
_entry.id   841d84c0fccbd64c07c569dbd1b6534b
#
_cell.length_a   1.000
_cell.length_b   1.000
_cell.length_c   1.000
_cell.angle_alpha   90.00
_cell.angle_beta   90.00
_cell.angle_gamma   90.00
#
_symmetry.space_group_name_H-M   'P 1'
#
loop_
_entity.id
_entity.type
_entity.pdbx_description
1 polymer ?
#
loop_
_entity_poly.entity_id
_entity_poly.type
_entity_poly.pdbx_seq_one_letter_code
_entity_poly.pdbx_strand_id
1 'polypeptide(L)'
;MIIDYIGFLGPGILIGISYIYMFIFKFKKKLLFTELIQLNAFLNFILKRVIKQNRPKKQSVMKIPFLKKFKYNDYGMPSGHAQMAAFVTTFFILHAKKYKAVLSSLFIFVTISTLYQRYKYKAHYISQILFGTILGISIALIGFYFETDQTIF
;
A
#
# COMPACT_ATOMS: atom_id res chain seq x y z
N MET A 1 3.24 20.04 4.98
CA MET A 1 3.81 19.33 6.15
C MET A 1 2.91 18.17 6.60
N ILE A 2 1.66 18.37 7.02
CA ILE A 2 0.76 17.26 7.47
C ILE A 2 0.57 16.19 6.39
N ILE A 3 0.26 16.56 5.15
CA ILE A 3 0.11 15.63 4.02
C ILE A 3 1.37 14.79 3.80
N ASP A 4 2.55 15.35 4.01
CA ASP A 4 3.80 14.63 3.86
C ASP A 4 3.95 13.52 4.93
N TYR A 5 3.51 13.78 6.17
CA TYR A 5 3.48 12.75 7.22
C TYR A 5 2.43 11.68 6.93
N ILE A 6 1.22 12.09 6.52
CA ILE A 6 0.18 11.13 6.10
C ILE A 6 0.70 10.25 4.96
N GLY A 7 1.36 10.84 3.95
CA GLY A 7 1.89 10.08 2.84
C GLY A 7 3.04 9.14 3.22
N PHE A 8 3.91 9.56 4.14
CA PHE A 8 5.02 8.72 4.61
C PHE A 8 4.52 7.52 5.44
N LEU A 9 3.59 7.76 6.35
CA LEU A 9 3.00 6.74 7.22
C LEU A 9 1.82 6.00 6.57
N GLY A 10 1.44 6.40 5.35
CA GLY A 10 0.22 5.98 4.69
C GLY A 10 -0.07 4.48 4.72
N PRO A 11 0.86 3.60 4.31
CA PRO A 11 0.62 2.15 4.40
C PRO A 11 0.34 1.67 5.82
N GLY A 12 1.07 2.19 6.82
CA GLY A 12 0.85 1.87 8.23
C GLY A 12 -0.52 2.35 8.73
N ILE A 13 -0.92 3.59 8.36
CA ILE A 13 -2.23 4.15 8.69
C ILE A 13 -3.34 3.28 8.08
N LEU A 14 -3.23 2.96 6.79
CA LEU A 14 -4.22 2.14 6.08
C LEU A 14 -4.36 0.76 6.72
N ILE A 15 -3.26 0.08 6.99
CA ILE A 15 -3.26 -1.25 7.64
C ILE A 15 -3.87 -1.16 9.05
N GLY A 16 -3.48 -0.15 9.83
CA GLY A 16 -3.99 0.04 11.19
C GLY A 16 -5.51 0.25 11.22
N ILE A 17 -6.02 1.19 10.38
CA ILE A 17 -7.47 1.43 10.25
C ILE A 17 -8.18 0.16 9.78
N SER A 18 -7.57 -0.60 8.87
CA SER A 18 -8.11 -1.85 8.36
C SER A 18 -8.34 -2.87 9.47
N TYR A 19 -7.34 -3.12 10.31
CA TYR A 19 -7.50 -4.07 11.43
C TYR A 19 -8.48 -3.58 12.48
N ILE A 20 -8.53 -2.28 12.79
CA ILE A 20 -9.54 -1.69 13.68
C ILE A 20 -10.94 -1.93 13.12
N TYR A 21 -11.16 -1.63 11.84
CA TYR A 21 -12.45 -1.90 11.17
C TYR A 21 -12.83 -3.38 11.24
N MET A 22 -11.88 -4.27 10.93
CA MET A 22 -12.10 -5.72 10.95
C MET A 22 -12.44 -6.24 12.33
N PHE A 23 -11.85 -5.67 13.36
CA PHE A 23 -12.12 -6.02 14.76
C PHE A 23 -13.53 -5.56 15.17
N ILE A 24 -13.87 -4.28 14.95
CA ILE A 24 -15.15 -3.69 15.35
C ILE A 24 -16.33 -4.37 14.63
N PHE A 25 -16.20 -4.60 13.33
CA PHE A 25 -17.29 -5.15 12.51
C PHE A 25 -17.25 -6.67 12.34
N LYS A 26 -16.41 -7.37 13.10
CA LYS A 26 -16.25 -8.85 13.04
C LYS A 26 -16.10 -9.34 11.59
N PHE A 27 -15.22 -8.68 10.87
CA PHE A 27 -15.05 -8.87 9.42
C PHE A 27 -14.53 -10.27 9.10
N LYS A 28 -15.29 -11.05 8.32
CA LYS A 28 -14.98 -12.46 8.05
C LYS A 28 -13.69 -12.67 7.23
N LYS A 29 -13.28 -11.67 6.41
CA LYS A 29 -12.16 -11.78 5.49
C LYS A 29 -10.81 -11.31 6.07
N LYS A 30 -10.69 -11.23 7.39
CA LYS A 30 -9.43 -10.76 8.02
C LYS A 30 -8.23 -11.69 7.75
N LEU A 31 -8.46 -13.00 7.66
CA LEU A 31 -7.40 -13.96 7.37
C LEU A 31 -6.88 -13.76 5.94
N LEU A 32 -7.79 -13.77 4.95
CA LEU A 32 -7.46 -13.48 3.55
C LEU A 32 -6.69 -12.16 3.41
N PHE A 33 -7.15 -11.10 4.08
CA PHE A 33 -6.46 -9.80 4.05
C PHE A 33 -5.02 -9.92 4.58
N THR A 34 -4.83 -10.63 5.70
CA THR A 34 -3.52 -10.81 6.31
C THR A 34 -2.57 -11.61 5.40
N GLU A 35 -3.05 -12.68 4.80
CA GLU A 35 -2.29 -13.50 3.86
C GLU A 35 -1.89 -12.70 2.63
N LEU A 36 -2.82 -11.93 2.06
CA LEU A 36 -2.56 -11.10 0.89
C LEU A 36 -1.59 -9.95 1.19
N ILE A 37 -1.61 -9.35 2.40
CA ILE A 37 -0.58 -8.40 2.83
C ILE A 37 0.81 -9.02 2.82
N GLN A 38 0.94 -10.23 3.36
CA GLN A 38 2.21 -10.95 3.40
C GLN A 38 2.70 -11.29 1.99
N LEU A 39 1.82 -11.80 1.14
CA LEU A 39 2.12 -12.06 -0.27
C LEU A 39 2.55 -10.79 -1.00
N ASN A 40 1.82 -9.68 -0.79
CA ASN A 40 2.13 -8.38 -1.37
C ASN A 40 3.52 -7.87 -0.98
N ALA A 41 3.88 -7.99 0.30
CA ALA A 41 5.20 -7.62 0.81
C ALA A 41 6.30 -8.54 0.25
N PHE A 42 6.06 -9.83 0.19
CA PHE A 42 6.99 -10.83 -0.33
C PHE A 42 7.28 -10.62 -1.82
N LEU A 43 6.23 -10.40 -2.63
CA LEU A 43 6.39 -10.08 -4.05
C LEU A 43 7.19 -8.79 -4.26
N ASN A 44 6.94 -7.75 -3.46
CA ASN A 44 7.75 -6.52 -3.52
C ASN A 44 9.23 -6.80 -3.26
N PHE A 45 9.51 -7.62 -2.25
CA PHE A 45 10.87 -7.99 -1.89
C PHE A 45 11.59 -8.75 -3.01
N ILE A 46 10.93 -9.72 -3.65
CA ILE A 46 11.49 -10.49 -4.77
C ILE A 46 11.71 -9.59 -5.98
N LEU A 47 10.67 -8.86 -6.39
CA LEU A 47 10.72 -8.02 -7.58
C LEU A 47 11.83 -6.96 -7.50
N LYS A 48 12.08 -6.40 -6.33
CA LYS A 48 13.21 -5.47 -6.13
C LYS A 48 14.57 -6.14 -6.43
N ARG A 49 14.73 -7.41 -6.08
CA ARG A 49 15.97 -8.16 -6.32
C ARG A 49 16.13 -8.63 -7.76
N VAL A 50 15.02 -8.86 -8.45
CA VAL A 50 15.00 -9.26 -9.86
C VAL A 50 15.21 -8.05 -10.77
N ILE A 51 14.42 -6.99 -10.58
CA ILE A 51 14.41 -5.82 -11.47
C ILE A 51 15.63 -4.92 -11.23
N LYS A 52 16.14 -4.81 -10.01
CA LYS A 52 17.34 -4.07 -9.60
C LYS A 52 17.40 -2.62 -10.10
N GLN A 53 16.26 -1.98 -10.31
CA GLN A 53 16.21 -0.59 -10.77
C GLN A 53 16.56 0.37 -9.63
N ASN A 54 17.56 1.21 -9.85
CA ASN A 54 18.01 2.20 -8.88
C ASN A 54 16.94 3.26 -8.59
N ARG A 55 17.06 3.87 -7.42
CA ARG A 55 16.25 5.04 -7.02
C ARG A 55 16.81 6.33 -7.64
N PRO A 56 16.05 7.44 -7.64
CA PRO A 56 16.55 8.75 -8.02
C PRO A 56 17.80 9.14 -7.19
N LYS A 57 18.83 9.67 -7.86
CA LYS A 57 20.11 10.05 -7.22
C LYS A 57 19.98 11.14 -6.15
N LYS A 58 19.03 12.07 -6.34
CA LYS A 58 18.79 13.21 -5.42
C LYS A 58 17.56 12.94 -4.52
N GLN A 59 17.65 11.95 -3.65
CA GLN A 59 16.59 11.70 -2.69
C GLN A 59 16.60 12.75 -1.58
N SER A 60 15.42 13.27 -1.26
CA SER A 60 15.21 14.09 -0.06
C SER A 60 14.69 13.18 1.06
N VAL A 61 15.43 13.10 2.16
CA VAL A 61 14.97 12.35 3.33
C VAL A 61 14.06 13.23 4.16
N MET A 62 12.83 12.79 4.36
CA MET A 62 11.93 13.48 5.27
C MET A 62 12.48 13.36 6.69
N LYS A 63 12.73 14.51 7.34
CA LYS A 63 13.15 14.52 8.74
C LYS A 63 11.94 14.22 9.62
N ILE A 64 11.90 13.04 10.21
CA ILE A 64 10.90 12.66 11.20
C ILE A 64 11.59 12.68 12.55
N PRO A 65 11.13 13.52 13.51
CA PRO A 65 11.83 13.76 14.77
C PRO A 65 12.16 12.49 15.58
N PHE A 66 11.32 11.46 15.47
CA PHE A 66 11.44 10.23 16.26
C PHE A 66 12.00 9.03 15.50
N LEU A 67 12.25 9.14 14.18
CA LEU A 67 12.81 8.06 13.38
C LEU A 67 14.27 8.38 13.04
N LYS A 68 15.19 7.57 13.55
CA LYS A 68 16.59 7.56 13.08
C LYS A 68 16.61 7.38 11.57
N LYS A 69 17.60 7.99 10.87
CA LYS A 69 17.75 7.95 9.40
C LYS A 69 17.35 6.58 8.83
N PHE A 70 16.21 6.54 8.17
CA PHE A 70 15.78 5.35 7.44
C PHE A 70 16.74 5.15 6.27
N LYS A 71 17.55 4.09 6.31
CA LYS A 71 18.34 3.69 5.16
C LYS A 71 17.42 3.00 4.16
N TYR A 72 17.12 3.70 3.07
CA TYR A 72 16.34 3.10 1.99
C TYR A 72 17.11 1.95 1.37
N ASN A 73 16.40 0.88 1.01
CA ASN A 73 16.95 -0.19 0.17
C ASN A 73 17.41 0.41 -1.17
N ASP A 74 18.51 -0.06 -1.72
CA ASP A 74 19.15 0.48 -2.92
C ASP A 74 18.23 0.45 -4.15
N TYR A 75 17.38 -0.57 -4.25
CA TYR A 75 16.46 -0.71 -5.38
C TYR A 75 15.11 -0.06 -5.14
N GLY A 76 14.62 0.64 -6.18
CA GLY A 76 13.39 1.43 -6.14
C GLY A 76 12.16 0.73 -6.71
N MET A 77 12.30 -0.25 -7.59
CA MET A 77 11.18 -0.84 -8.32
C MET A 77 10.83 -2.24 -7.80
N PRO A 78 9.56 -2.50 -7.50
CA PRO A 78 8.43 -1.55 -7.39
C PRO A 78 8.46 -0.71 -6.11
N SER A 79 7.72 0.42 -6.08
CA SER A 79 7.54 1.21 -4.87
C SER A 79 6.67 0.46 -3.87
N GLY A 80 7.25 0.00 -2.75
CA GLY A 80 6.52 -0.76 -1.74
C GLY A 80 5.41 0.02 -1.03
N HIS A 81 5.61 1.34 -0.82
CA HIS A 81 4.56 2.20 -0.25
C HIS A 81 3.38 2.34 -1.20
N ALA A 82 3.63 2.57 -2.50
CA ALA A 82 2.58 2.67 -3.51
C ALA A 82 1.82 1.35 -3.65
N GLN A 83 2.55 0.25 -3.71
CA GLN A 83 1.98 -1.10 -3.83
C GLN A 83 1.09 -1.46 -2.64
N MET A 84 1.56 -1.24 -1.41
CA MET A 84 0.80 -1.56 -0.21
C MET A 84 -0.42 -0.65 -0.06
N ALA A 85 -0.28 0.66 -0.26
CA ALA A 85 -1.39 1.60 -0.16
C ALA A 85 -2.49 1.29 -1.19
N ALA A 86 -2.11 1.03 -2.44
CA ALA A 86 -3.05 0.67 -3.50
C ALA A 86 -3.74 -0.67 -3.22
N PHE A 87 -3.01 -1.68 -2.75
CA PHE A 87 -3.57 -2.97 -2.35
C PHE A 87 -4.64 -2.81 -1.27
N VAL A 88 -4.30 -2.16 -0.14
CA VAL A 88 -5.23 -2.02 0.98
C VAL A 88 -6.47 -1.24 0.58
N THR A 89 -6.31 -0.15 -0.16
CA THR A 89 -7.42 0.67 -0.64
C THR A 89 -8.35 -0.13 -1.56
N THR A 90 -7.80 -0.84 -2.54
CA THR A 90 -8.60 -1.67 -3.46
C THR A 90 -9.31 -2.80 -2.71
N PHE A 91 -8.62 -3.48 -1.80
CA PHE A 91 -9.23 -4.54 -1.00
C PHE A 91 -10.45 -4.02 -0.23
N PHE A 92 -10.37 -2.85 0.41
CA PHE A 92 -11.49 -2.29 1.15
C PHE A 92 -12.62 -1.76 0.26
N ILE A 93 -12.32 -1.20 -0.91
CA ILE A 93 -13.34 -0.82 -1.90
C ILE A 93 -14.16 -2.04 -2.33
N LEU A 94 -13.53 -3.19 -2.47
CA LEU A 94 -14.21 -4.42 -2.90
C LEU A 94 -15.02 -5.06 -1.77
N HIS A 95 -14.50 -5.11 -0.55
CA HIS A 95 -15.05 -5.95 0.52
C HIS A 95 -15.81 -5.20 1.62
N ALA A 96 -15.57 -3.91 1.86
CA ALA A 96 -16.25 -3.18 2.92
C ALA A 96 -17.74 -2.99 2.59
N LYS A 97 -18.60 -3.31 3.56
CA LYS A 97 -20.05 -3.13 3.47
C LYS A 97 -20.52 -1.91 4.26
N LYS A 98 -20.14 -1.83 5.54
CA LYS A 98 -20.47 -0.70 6.42
C LYS A 98 -19.56 0.48 6.14
N TYR A 99 -20.12 1.68 6.09
CA TYR A 99 -19.37 2.93 5.86
C TYR A 99 -18.48 2.93 4.61
N LYS A 100 -18.84 2.12 3.60
CA LYS A 100 -18.02 1.90 2.39
C LYS A 100 -17.58 3.21 1.74
N ALA A 101 -18.48 4.14 1.52
CA ALA A 101 -18.17 5.42 0.86
C ALA A 101 -17.14 6.23 1.66
N VAL A 102 -17.37 6.40 2.98
CA VAL A 102 -16.47 7.17 3.86
C VAL A 102 -15.09 6.52 3.93
N LEU A 103 -15.03 5.19 4.14
CA LEU A 103 -13.77 4.46 4.19
C LEU A 103 -13.02 4.54 2.86
N SER A 104 -13.73 4.35 1.74
CA SER A 104 -13.10 4.42 0.42
C SER A 104 -12.53 5.81 0.15
N SER A 105 -13.26 6.88 0.47
CA SER A 105 -12.77 8.25 0.31
C SER A 105 -11.53 8.52 1.17
N LEU A 106 -11.55 8.09 2.43
CA LEU A 106 -10.40 8.22 3.33
C LEU A 106 -9.19 7.44 2.81
N PHE A 107 -9.39 6.20 2.39
CA PHE A 107 -8.31 5.34 1.90
C PHE A 107 -7.72 5.84 0.60
N ILE A 108 -8.56 6.32 -0.33
CA ILE A 108 -8.11 6.97 -1.57
C ILE A 108 -7.28 8.21 -1.25
N PHE A 109 -7.74 9.06 -0.33
CA PHE A 109 -6.99 10.25 0.09
C PHE A 109 -5.61 9.91 0.66
N VAL A 110 -5.53 8.93 1.57
CA VAL A 110 -4.24 8.48 2.14
C VAL A 110 -3.34 7.87 1.07
N THR A 111 -3.91 7.10 0.13
CA THR A 111 -3.14 6.52 -0.98
C THR A 111 -2.59 7.60 -1.89
N ILE A 112 -3.40 8.56 -2.33
CA ILE A 112 -2.93 9.69 -3.16
C ILE A 112 -1.84 10.46 -2.43
N SER A 113 -2.02 10.76 -1.14
CA SER A 113 -1.01 11.41 -0.30
C SER A 113 0.29 10.61 -0.25
N THR A 114 0.20 9.27 -0.20
CA THR A 114 1.36 8.37 -0.23
C THR A 114 2.10 8.46 -1.56
N LEU A 115 1.39 8.34 -2.69
CA LEU A 115 1.99 8.42 -4.02
C LEU A 115 2.66 9.78 -4.25
N TYR A 116 1.96 10.87 -3.90
CA TYR A 116 2.49 12.22 -3.98
C TYR A 116 3.75 12.41 -3.13
N GLN A 117 3.75 11.94 -1.90
CA GLN A 117 4.91 12.03 -1.02
C GLN A 117 6.12 11.26 -1.59
N ARG A 118 5.95 10.06 -2.15
CA ARG A 118 7.04 9.31 -2.80
C ARG A 118 7.63 10.05 -3.99
N TYR A 119 6.81 10.74 -4.76
CA TYR A 119 7.23 11.58 -5.88
C TYR A 119 7.94 12.85 -5.40
N LYS A 120 7.30 13.63 -4.51
CA LYS A 120 7.79 14.91 -3.99
C LYS A 120 9.20 14.78 -3.37
N TYR A 121 9.42 13.75 -2.58
CA TYR A 121 10.70 13.50 -1.93
C TYR A 121 11.70 12.74 -2.80
N LYS A 122 11.40 12.54 -4.07
CA LYS A 122 12.25 11.79 -5.01
C LYS A 122 12.67 10.42 -4.47
N ALA A 123 11.83 9.81 -3.64
CA ALA A 123 12.07 8.48 -3.11
C ALA A 123 11.95 7.40 -4.20
N HIS A 124 11.16 7.69 -5.23
CA HIS A 124 10.92 6.82 -6.38
C HIS A 124 10.71 7.63 -7.66
N TYR A 125 11.03 7.03 -8.81
CA TYR A 125 10.58 7.50 -10.11
C TYR A 125 9.08 7.27 -10.28
N ILE A 126 8.43 8.05 -11.15
CA ILE A 126 6.99 7.87 -11.44
C ILE A 126 6.70 6.45 -11.93
N SER A 127 7.54 5.88 -12.79
CA SER A 127 7.40 4.49 -13.26
C SER A 127 7.38 3.47 -12.12
N GLN A 128 8.23 3.66 -11.10
CA GLN A 128 8.28 2.79 -9.92
C GLN A 128 7.02 2.88 -9.07
N ILE A 129 6.45 4.09 -8.97
CA ILE A 129 5.20 4.36 -8.26
C ILE A 129 4.04 3.73 -9.00
N LEU A 130 3.92 3.97 -10.31
CA LEU A 130 2.85 3.42 -11.15
C LEU A 130 2.87 1.90 -11.15
N PHE A 131 4.04 1.29 -11.37
CA PHE A 131 4.16 -0.16 -11.35
C PHE A 131 3.77 -0.75 -10.00
N GLY A 132 4.22 -0.14 -8.89
CA GLY A 132 3.82 -0.56 -7.55
C GLY A 132 2.30 -0.44 -7.34
N THR A 133 1.69 0.67 -7.79
CA THR A 133 0.24 0.88 -7.70
C THR A 133 -0.53 -0.19 -8.47
N ILE A 134 -0.17 -0.44 -9.74
CA ILE A 134 -0.80 -1.48 -10.56
C ILE A 134 -0.68 -2.85 -9.90
N LEU A 135 0.51 -3.20 -9.44
CA LEU A 135 0.74 -4.48 -8.78
C LEU A 135 -0.13 -4.65 -7.51
N GLY A 136 -0.22 -3.61 -6.68
CA GLY A 136 -1.07 -3.64 -5.49
C GLY A 136 -2.56 -3.82 -5.83
N ILE A 137 -3.06 -3.10 -6.82
CA ILE A 137 -4.44 -3.26 -7.33
C ILE A 137 -4.66 -4.69 -7.83
N SER A 138 -3.75 -5.20 -8.66
CA SER A 138 -3.85 -6.55 -9.24
C SER A 138 -3.93 -7.64 -8.17
N ILE A 139 -3.11 -7.56 -7.12
CA ILE A 139 -3.15 -8.53 -6.02
C ILE A 139 -4.50 -8.51 -5.31
N ALA A 140 -5.08 -7.33 -5.08
CA ALA A 140 -6.39 -7.22 -4.44
C ALA A 140 -7.53 -7.78 -5.33
N LEU A 141 -7.47 -7.51 -6.64
CA LEU A 141 -8.45 -8.03 -7.60
C LEU A 141 -8.37 -9.54 -7.75
N ILE A 142 -7.16 -10.08 -7.84
CA ILE A 142 -6.92 -11.52 -7.91
C ILE A 142 -7.46 -12.21 -6.65
N GLY A 143 -7.16 -11.67 -5.46
CA GLY A 143 -7.68 -12.21 -4.21
C GLY A 143 -9.20 -12.19 -4.14
N PHE A 144 -9.84 -11.12 -4.64
CA PHE A 144 -11.29 -11.01 -4.73
C PHE A 144 -11.89 -12.03 -5.71
N TYR A 145 -11.29 -12.20 -6.87
CA TYR A 145 -11.76 -13.16 -7.88
C TYR A 145 -11.75 -14.60 -7.35
N PHE A 146 -10.63 -15.04 -6.81
CA PHE A 146 -10.54 -16.42 -6.27
C PHE A 146 -11.46 -16.67 -5.07
N GLU A 147 -11.78 -15.64 -4.30
CA GLU A 147 -12.74 -15.78 -3.20
C GLU A 147 -14.17 -15.94 -3.72
N THR A 148 -14.57 -15.18 -4.74
CA THR A 148 -15.94 -15.26 -5.30
C THR A 148 -16.17 -16.59 -6.00
N ASP A 149 -15.16 -17.17 -6.62
CA ASP A 149 -15.25 -18.46 -7.29
C ASP A 149 -15.51 -19.62 -6.31
N GLN A 150 -14.89 -19.55 -5.11
CA GLN A 150 -15.11 -20.57 -4.05
C GLN A 150 -16.48 -20.51 -3.37
N THR A 151 -17.26 -19.46 -3.57
CA THR A 151 -18.61 -19.33 -2.99
C THR A 151 -19.70 -19.88 -3.90
N ILE A 152 -19.36 -20.38 -5.08
CA ILE A 152 -20.32 -20.93 -6.08
C ILE A 152 -20.44 -22.47 -5.93
N PHE A 153 -19.60 -23.11 -5.14
CA PHE A 153 -19.65 -24.54 -4.80
C PHE A 153 -19.97 -24.71 -3.30
#